data_95b6f606e3dbc0c02495f574fdd88aea
#
_entry.id   95b6f606e3dbc0c02495f574fdd88aea
#
_cell.length_a   1.000
_cell.length_b   1.000
_cell.length_c   1.000
_cell.angle_alpha   90.00
_cell.angle_beta   90.00
_cell.angle_gamma   90.00
#
_symmetry.space_group_name_H-M   'P 1'
#
loop_
_entity.id
_entity.type
_entity.pdbx_description
1 polymer ?
#
loop_
_entity_poly.entity_id
_entity_poly.type
_entity_poly.pdbx_seq_one_letter_code
_entity_poly.pdbx_strand_id
1 'polypeptide(L)'
;MEKKKAPPPVADINVTPMVDVMLVLLIIFMVITPMLTKGQSVDKVKTKNPVTMQAADKEDAILISVTRNGGVFLSPGNIKLSGPDQLPERVRDLLTNRVDKTVYIVGDARAKYSIVEDVVDNLRAAGVNEIGLITEEPHENKKPGDAK
;
A
#
# COMPACT_ATOMS: atom_id res chain seq x y z
N MET A 1 74.00 -17.86 21.41
CA MET A 1 72.94 -16.85 20.97
C MET A 1 71.68 -17.58 20.69
N GLU A 2 70.74 -17.58 21.63
CA GLU A 2 69.43 -18.14 21.39
C GLU A 2 68.65 -17.22 20.43
N LYS A 3 68.31 -17.73 19.24
CA LYS A 3 67.43 -17.06 18.32
C LYS A 3 66.03 -17.00 18.96
N LYS A 4 65.60 -15.84 19.42
CA LYS A 4 64.21 -15.60 19.81
C LYS A 4 63.32 -16.01 18.66
N LYS A 5 62.52 -17.05 18.88
CA LYS A 5 61.49 -17.49 17.95
C LYS A 5 60.47 -16.33 17.77
N ALA A 6 60.26 -15.90 16.55
CA ALA A 6 59.25 -14.89 16.23
C ALA A 6 57.86 -15.38 16.69
N PRO A 7 57.04 -14.51 17.28
CA PRO A 7 55.68 -14.90 17.67
C PRO A 7 54.88 -15.35 16.44
N PRO A 8 54.00 -16.36 16.56
CA PRO A 8 53.18 -16.79 15.44
C PRO A 8 52.34 -15.63 14.92
N PRO A 9 52.12 -15.55 13.58
CA PRO A 9 51.26 -14.54 13.04
C PRO A 9 49.84 -14.71 13.57
N VAL A 10 49.31 -13.68 14.20
CA VAL A 10 47.94 -13.64 14.68
C VAL A 10 47.06 -13.11 13.53
N ALA A 11 46.27 -14.00 12.98
CA ALA A 11 45.28 -13.65 11.94
C ALA A 11 43.91 -13.41 12.58
N ASP A 12 43.80 -12.35 13.38
CA ASP A 12 42.53 -11.96 13.96
C ASP A 12 41.74 -11.14 12.91
N ILE A 13 40.63 -11.71 12.47
CA ILE A 13 39.68 -10.98 11.62
C ILE A 13 38.84 -10.11 12.55
N ASN A 14 38.94 -8.78 12.38
CA ASN A 14 38.08 -7.88 13.10
C ASN A 14 36.68 -7.94 12.47
N VAL A 15 35.73 -8.57 13.20
CA VAL A 15 34.33 -8.73 12.77
C VAL A 15 33.46 -7.49 13.02
N THR A 16 33.99 -6.48 13.70
CA THR A 16 33.24 -5.26 14.06
C THR A 16 32.67 -4.54 12.83
N PRO A 17 33.40 -4.32 11.70
CA PRO A 17 32.83 -3.71 10.50
C PRO A 17 31.74 -4.56 9.86
N MET A 18 31.85 -5.89 9.92
CA MET A 18 30.83 -6.79 9.38
C MET A 18 29.54 -6.76 10.20
N VAL A 19 29.65 -6.73 11.52
CA VAL A 19 28.52 -6.62 12.45
C VAL A 19 27.81 -5.28 12.27
N ASP A 20 28.55 -4.20 12.08
CA ASP A 20 27.98 -2.86 11.86
C ASP A 20 27.14 -2.82 10.57
N VAL A 21 27.65 -3.37 9.47
CA VAL A 21 26.89 -3.50 8.21
C VAL A 21 25.63 -4.33 8.40
N MET A 22 25.71 -5.45 9.12
CA MET A 22 24.56 -6.30 9.41
C MET A 22 23.52 -5.58 10.26
N LEU A 23 23.93 -4.83 11.28
CA LEU A 23 23.02 -4.04 12.13
C LEU A 23 22.34 -2.93 11.34
N VAL A 24 23.08 -2.20 10.51
CA VAL A 24 22.53 -1.14 9.66
C VAL A 24 21.50 -1.70 8.67
N LEU A 25 21.81 -2.81 8.00
CA LEU A 25 20.87 -3.48 7.11
C LEU A 25 19.64 -3.99 7.87
N LEU A 26 19.81 -4.55 9.06
CA LEU A 26 18.70 -5.00 9.89
C LEU A 26 17.75 -3.85 10.25
N ILE A 27 18.28 -2.71 10.65
CA ILE A 27 17.50 -1.52 10.98
C ILE A 27 16.78 -0.99 9.74
N ILE A 28 17.44 -0.94 8.60
CA ILE A 28 16.83 -0.51 7.33
C ILE A 28 15.66 -1.42 6.96
N PHE A 29 15.83 -2.73 6.99
CA PHE A 29 14.75 -3.68 6.73
C PHE A 29 13.62 -3.58 7.75
N MET A 30 13.92 -3.35 9.01
CA MET A 30 12.91 -3.18 10.06
C MET A 30 12.07 -1.91 9.85
N VAL A 31 12.67 -0.83 9.34
CA VAL A 31 11.95 0.42 9.04
C VAL A 31 11.14 0.32 7.74
N ILE A 32 11.65 -0.38 6.72
CA ILE A 32 10.98 -0.51 5.43
C ILE A 32 9.80 -1.51 5.48
N THR A 33 9.93 -2.61 6.24
CA THR A 33 8.90 -3.65 6.30
C THR A 33 7.52 -3.19 6.79
N PRO A 34 7.38 -2.26 7.74
CA PRO A 34 6.07 -1.73 8.11
C PRO A 34 5.37 -0.95 7.00
N MET A 35 6.14 -0.40 6.05
CA MET A 35 5.57 0.34 4.91
C MET A 35 4.92 -0.58 3.87
N LEU A 36 5.20 -1.87 3.94
CA LEU A 36 4.51 -2.91 3.19
C LEU A 36 3.27 -3.41 3.94
N THR A 37 2.70 -2.60 4.83
CA THR A 37 1.41 -2.95 5.43
C THR A 37 0.42 -3.21 4.31
N LYS A 38 0.06 -4.46 4.21
CA LYS A 38 -1.03 -4.89 3.34
C LYS A 38 -2.22 -4.01 3.67
N GLY A 39 -2.67 -3.22 2.71
CA GLY A 39 -3.92 -2.50 2.85
C GLY A 39 -5.02 -3.45 3.30
N GLN A 40 -6.08 -2.93 3.85
CA GLN A 40 -7.23 -3.77 4.23
C GLN A 40 -7.60 -4.68 3.07
N SER A 41 -7.76 -5.96 3.36
CA SER A 41 -8.23 -6.92 2.38
C SER A 41 -9.68 -6.58 2.01
N VAL A 42 -9.87 -6.19 0.77
CA VAL A 42 -11.16 -5.82 0.21
C VAL A 42 -11.41 -6.71 -1.00
N ASP A 43 -12.52 -7.43 -1.01
CA ASP A 43 -12.97 -8.17 -2.18
C ASP A 43 -13.50 -7.18 -3.22
N LYS A 44 -12.70 -6.91 -4.23
CA LYS A 44 -13.03 -5.91 -5.25
C LYS A 44 -14.24 -6.31 -6.09
N VAL A 45 -14.97 -5.31 -6.54
CA VAL A 45 -16.07 -5.52 -7.48
C VAL A 45 -15.53 -6.05 -8.81
N LYS A 46 -16.09 -7.13 -9.30
CA LYS A 46 -15.72 -7.70 -10.60
C LYS A 46 -16.45 -6.99 -11.73
N THR A 47 -15.74 -6.63 -12.76
CA THR A 47 -16.30 -5.99 -13.97
C THR A 47 -15.83 -6.71 -15.22
N LYS A 48 -16.70 -6.75 -16.25
CA LYS A 48 -16.42 -7.47 -17.50
C LYS A 48 -15.35 -6.82 -18.36
N ASN A 49 -15.22 -5.49 -18.30
CA ASN A 49 -14.29 -4.71 -19.12
C ASN A 49 -13.50 -3.73 -18.25
N PRO A 50 -12.55 -4.20 -17.43
CA PRO A 50 -11.73 -3.30 -16.63
C PRO A 50 -10.75 -2.53 -17.52
N VAL A 51 -10.58 -1.26 -17.21
CA VAL A 51 -9.50 -0.44 -17.77
C VAL A 51 -8.32 -0.49 -16.79
N THR A 52 -7.14 -0.78 -17.29
CA THR A 52 -5.94 -0.82 -16.46
C THR A 52 -5.59 0.56 -15.93
N MET A 53 -5.54 0.71 -14.61
CA MET A 53 -5.20 1.95 -13.92
C MET A 53 -3.82 1.82 -13.25
N GLN A 54 -2.76 1.89 -14.03
CA GLN A 54 -1.37 1.78 -13.52
C GLN A 54 -1.02 2.85 -12.49
N ALA A 55 -1.66 4.01 -12.55
CA ALA A 55 -1.43 5.07 -11.59
C ALA A 55 -1.93 4.74 -10.18
N ALA A 56 -2.87 3.81 -10.03
CA ALA A 56 -3.35 3.36 -8.74
C ALA A 56 -2.37 2.44 -8.01
N ASP A 57 -1.43 1.82 -8.74
CA ASP A 57 -0.40 0.93 -8.18
C ASP A 57 0.82 1.68 -7.63
N LYS A 58 0.87 2.99 -7.80
CA LYS A 58 1.96 3.81 -7.25
C LYS A 58 1.86 3.86 -5.72
N GLU A 59 3.01 3.80 -5.06
CA GLU A 59 3.09 3.85 -3.59
C GLU A 59 2.48 5.12 -2.98
N ASP A 60 2.51 6.21 -3.72
CA ASP A 60 1.99 7.50 -3.31
C ASP A 60 0.53 7.75 -3.76
N ALA A 61 -0.11 6.78 -4.42
CA ALA A 61 -1.50 6.91 -4.86
C ALA A 61 -2.44 7.07 -3.65
N ILE A 62 -3.38 8.00 -3.77
CA ILE A 62 -4.41 8.17 -2.76
C ILE A 62 -5.49 7.13 -3.02
N LEU A 63 -5.58 6.16 -2.13
CA LEU A 63 -6.55 5.07 -2.17
C LEU A 63 -7.50 5.16 -0.99
N ILE A 64 -8.76 5.01 -1.25
CA ILE A 64 -9.79 4.93 -0.23
C ILE A 64 -10.42 3.54 -0.30
N SER A 65 -10.22 2.77 0.76
CA SER A 65 -10.77 1.43 0.86
C SER A 65 -12.04 1.44 1.71
N VAL A 66 -13.12 0.93 1.13
CA VAL A 66 -14.41 0.74 1.82
C VAL A 66 -14.59 -0.74 2.07
N THR A 67 -14.59 -1.13 3.35
CA THR A 67 -14.75 -2.53 3.74
C THR A 67 -16.21 -2.95 3.79
N ARG A 68 -16.44 -4.27 3.82
CA ARG A 68 -17.77 -4.87 3.95
C ARG A 68 -18.57 -4.31 5.13
N ASN A 69 -17.90 -4.03 6.25
CA ASN A 69 -18.53 -3.54 7.49
C ASN A 69 -18.74 -2.01 7.49
N GLY A 70 -18.45 -1.34 6.38
CA GLY A 70 -18.57 0.11 6.28
C GLY A 70 -17.38 0.89 6.82
N GLY A 71 -16.28 0.22 7.13
CA GLY A 71 -15.03 0.89 7.51
C GLY A 71 -14.41 1.60 6.31
N VAL A 72 -13.97 2.83 6.51
CA VAL A 72 -13.28 3.64 5.50
C VAL A 72 -11.83 3.80 5.91
N PHE A 73 -10.91 3.44 5.01
CA PHE A 73 -9.47 3.54 5.21
C PHE A 73 -8.84 4.39 4.12
N LEU A 74 -7.91 5.23 4.52
CA LEU A 74 -7.19 6.13 3.62
C LEU A 74 -5.73 5.73 3.51
N SER A 75 -5.23 5.53 2.29
CA SER A 75 -3.82 5.36 1.96
C SER A 75 -3.27 6.61 1.26
N PRO A 76 -1.99 6.94 1.42
CA PRO A 76 -0.96 6.23 2.18
C PRO A 76 -1.14 6.35 3.69
N GLY A 77 -0.63 5.35 4.43
CA GLY A 77 -0.67 5.32 5.89
C GLY A 77 -1.74 4.41 6.50
N ASN A 78 -2.66 3.87 5.68
CA ASN A 78 -3.73 2.96 6.11
C ASN A 78 -4.52 3.50 7.33
N ILE A 79 -4.87 4.77 7.27
CA ILE A 79 -5.55 5.49 8.35
C ILE A 79 -7.03 5.10 8.35
N LYS A 80 -7.48 4.50 9.45
CA LYS A 80 -8.90 4.25 9.65
C LYS A 80 -9.62 5.55 9.99
N LEU A 81 -10.65 5.87 9.22
CA LEU A 81 -11.51 7.01 9.47
C LEU A 81 -12.74 6.59 10.28
N SER A 82 -13.20 7.45 11.18
CA SER A 82 -14.42 7.21 11.95
C SER A 82 -15.69 7.28 11.11
N GLY A 83 -15.61 7.94 9.95
CA GLY A 83 -16.69 8.04 8.98
C GLY A 83 -16.23 8.76 7.71
N PRO A 84 -17.07 8.75 6.66
CA PRO A 84 -16.78 9.45 5.42
C PRO A 84 -16.67 10.97 5.58
N ASP A 85 -17.25 11.53 6.62
CA ASP A 85 -17.24 12.99 6.92
C ASP A 85 -15.83 13.55 7.16
N GLN A 86 -14.87 12.71 7.56
CA GLN A 86 -13.48 13.11 7.78
C GLN A 86 -12.65 13.12 6.50
N LEU A 87 -13.18 12.56 5.41
CA LEU A 87 -12.46 12.47 4.13
C LEU A 87 -12.09 13.82 3.54
N PRO A 88 -13.00 14.84 3.49
CA PRO A 88 -12.69 16.09 2.81
C PRO A 88 -11.45 16.78 3.35
N GLU A 89 -11.32 16.83 4.67
CA GLU A 89 -10.18 17.46 5.32
C GLU A 89 -8.87 16.71 5.04
N ARG A 90 -8.88 15.40 5.28
CA ARG A 90 -7.70 14.53 5.09
C ARG A 90 -7.24 14.46 3.64
N VAL A 91 -8.16 14.34 2.72
CA VAL A 91 -7.86 14.28 1.29
C VAL A 91 -7.36 15.62 0.78
N ARG A 92 -7.95 16.73 1.24
CA ARG A 92 -7.50 18.08 0.89
C ARG A 92 -6.05 18.30 1.31
N ASP A 93 -5.66 17.88 2.51
CA ASP A 93 -4.28 17.98 3.00
C ASP A 93 -3.32 17.19 2.09
N LEU A 94 -3.70 15.98 1.69
CA LEU A 94 -2.89 15.15 0.79
C LEU A 94 -2.79 15.72 -0.63
N LEU A 95 -3.82 16.40 -1.09
CA LEU A 95 -3.87 16.98 -2.44
C LEU A 95 -3.18 18.35 -2.55
N THR A 96 -2.94 19.04 -1.43
CA THR A 96 -2.43 20.42 -1.42
C THR A 96 -1.11 20.57 -2.18
N ASN A 97 -0.23 19.58 -2.12
CA ASN A 97 1.08 19.58 -2.76
C ASN A 97 1.14 18.74 -4.05
N ARG A 98 0.00 18.32 -4.57
CA ARG A 98 -0.05 17.43 -5.76
C ARG A 98 -0.60 18.17 -6.98
N VAL A 99 0.03 17.90 -8.11
CA VAL A 99 -0.44 18.35 -9.42
C VAL A 99 -1.59 17.48 -9.90
N ASP A 100 -1.46 16.17 -9.71
CA ASP A 100 -2.51 15.19 -10.02
C ASP A 100 -3.44 15.02 -8.83
N LYS A 101 -4.70 15.37 -9.03
CA LYS A 101 -5.76 15.28 -8.01
C LYS A 101 -6.69 14.10 -8.26
N THR A 102 -6.12 12.99 -8.65
CA THR A 102 -6.84 11.74 -8.84
C THR A 102 -6.85 10.93 -7.53
N VAL A 103 -8.02 10.46 -7.15
CA VAL A 103 -8.22 9.59 -5.98
C VAL A 103 -8.89 8.29 -6.44
N TYR A 104 -8.42 7.18 -5.90
CA TYR A 104 -8.93 5.86 -6.23
C TYR A 104 -9.75 5.29 -5.09
N ILE A 105 -10.89 4.71 -5.42
CA ILE A 105 -11.76 4.02 -4.45
C ILE A 105 -11.69 2.52 -4.70
N VAL A 106 -11.42 1.77 -3.65
CA VAL A 106 -11.49 0.30 -3.63
C VAL A 106 -12.65 -0.10 -2.74
N GLY A 107 -13.77 -0.45 -3.32
CA GLY A 107 -14.97 -0.88 -2.60
C GLY A 107 -15.06 -2.41 -2.51
N ASP A 108 -15.36 -2.94 -1.30
CA ASP A 108 -15.75 -4.34 -1.17
C ASP A 108 -17.07 -4.57 -1.92
N ALA A 109 -17.14 -5.66 -2.69
CA ALA A 109 -18.35 -6.02 -3.47
C ALA A 109 -19.59 -6.18 -2.59
N ARG A 110 -19.41 -6.39 -1.30
CA ARG A 110 -20.48 -6.56 -0.30
C ARG A 110 -20.68 -5.34 0.59
N ALA A 111 -19.96 -4.25 0.32
CA ALA A 111 -20.14 -2.99 1.02
C ALA A 111 -21.50 -2.37 0.64
N LYS A 112 -22.09 -1.65 1.57
CA LYS A 112 -23.34 -0.91 1.29
C LYS A 112 -23.04 0.20 0.29
N TYR A 113 -23.84 0.26 -0.77
CA TYR A 113 -23.71 1.29 -1.81
C TYR A 113 -23.79 2.72 -1.24
N SER A 114 -24.65 2.94 -0.26
CA SER A 114 -24.79 4.25 0.40
C SER A 114 -23.48 4.79 0.99
N ILE A 115 -22.63 3.92 1.53
CA ILE A 115 -21.33 4.33 2.07
C ILE A 115 -20.37 4.75 0.95
N VAL A 116 -20.38 4.04 -0.16
CA VAL A 116 -19.57 4.40 -1.34
C VAL A 116 -20.05 5.73 -1.93
N GLU A 117 -21.34 5.94 -1.98
CA GLU A 117 -21.95 7.21 -2.43
C GLU A 117 -21.53 8.37 -1.53
N ASP A 118 -21.63 8.21 -0.21
CA ASP A 118 -21.15 9.21 0.78
C ASP A 118 -19.66 9.51 0.60
N VAL A 119 -18.84 8.50 0.36
CA VAL A 119 -17.40 8.67 0.09
C VAL A 119 -17.19 9.51 -1.18
N VAL A 120 -17.89 9.21 -2.26
CA VAL A 120 -17.78 9.94 -3.52
C VAL A 120 -18.19 11.41 -3.35
N ASP A 121 -19.29 11.66 -2.66
CA ASP A 121 -19.79 13.02 -2.41
C ASP A 121 -18.82 13.84 -1.56
N ASN A 122 -18.27 13.24 -0.52
CA ASN A 122 -17.23 13.87 0.31
C ASN A 122 -15.93 14.16 -0.46
N LEU A 123 -15.53 13.27 -1.38
CA LEU A 123 -14.38 13.50 -2.25
C LEU A 123 -14.59 14.66 -3.20
N ARG A 124 -15.78 14.77 -3.80
CA ARG A 124 -16.13 15.91 -4.65
C ARG A 124 -16.10 17.21 -3.87
N ALA A 125 -16.60 17.20 -2.63
CA ALA A 125 -16.53 18.35 -1.74
C ALA A 125 -15.10 18.77 -1.38
N ALA A 126 -14.16 17.81 -1.36
CA ALA A 126 -12.74 18.07 -1.14
C ALA A 126 -12.01 18.67 -2.34
N GLY A 127 -12.64 18.76 -3.50
CA GLY A 127 -12.04 19.28 -4.72
C GLY A 127 -11.26 18.26 -5.54
N VAL A 128 -11.60 16.98 -5.43
CA VAL A 128 -11.04 15.91 -6.25
C VAL A 128 -11.53 16.08 -7.70
N ASN A 129 -10.60 16.11 -8.64
CA ASN A 129 -10.93 16.29 -10.06
C ASN A 129 -11.39 14.99 -10.72
N GLU A 130 -10.76 13.90 -10.36
CA GLU A 130 -10.99 12.60 -10.97
C GLU A 130 -11.03 11.50 -9.92
N ILE A 131 -12.05 10.65 -9.99
CA ILE A 131 -12.24 9.52 -9.08
C ILE A 131 -12.20 8.24 -9.90
N GLY A 132 -11.23 7.37 -9.60
CA GLY A 132 -11.10 6.04 -10.18
C GLY A 132 -11.69 4.98 -9.27
N LEU A 133 -12.57 4.12 -9.79
CA LEU A 133 -13.05 2.95 -9.07
C LEU A 133 -12.22 1.72 -9.45
N ILE A 134 -11.54 1.13 -8.48
CA ILE A 134 -10.72 -0.06 -8.70
C ILE A 134 -11.61 -1.31 -8.61
N THR A 135 -11.59 -2.08 -9.69
CA THR A 135 -12.34 -3.32 -9.82
C THR A 135 -11.41 -4.46 -10.22
N GLU A 136 -11.85 -5.69 -10.06
CA GLU A 136 -11.14 -6.87 -10.55
C GLU A 136 -11.81 -7.45 -11.78
N GLU A 137 -10.99 -7.97 -12.69
CA GLU A 137 -11.49 -8.79 -13.78
C GLU A 137 -11.97 -10.14 -13.23
N PRO A 138 -13.16 -10.64 -13.63
CA PRO A 138 -13.59 -11.96 -13.25
C PRO A 138 -12.59 -13.00 -13.74
N HIS A 139 -11.92 -13.70 -12.85
CA HIS A 139 -11.18 -14.88 -13.23
C HIS A 139 -12.20 -15.94 -13.69
N GLU A 140 -12.27 -16.12 -14.99
CA GLU A 140 -12.97 -17.25 -15.57
C GLU A 140 -12.22 -18.52 -15.09
N ASN A 141 -12.78 -19.19 -14.08
CA ASN A 141 -12.33 -20.51 -13.69
C ASN A 141 -12.57 -21.43 -14.91
N LYS A 142 -11.56 -21.50 -15.78
CA LYS A 142 -11.49 -22.51 -16.83
C LYS A 142 -11.51 -23.86 -16.11
N LYS A 143 -12.67 -24.49 -16.07
CA LYS A 143 -12.78 -25.87 -15.59
C LYS A 143 -11.75 -26.71 -16.33
N PRO A 144 -10.96 -27.53 -15.63
CA PRO A 144 -10.08 -28.48 -16.31
C PRO A 144 -10.93 -29.52 -17.04
N GLY A 145 -11.23 -29.28 -18.28
CA GLY A 145 -12.08 -30.11 -19.13
C GLY A 145 -12.46 -29.48 -20.47
N ASP A 146 -12.39 -28.16 -20.60
CA ASP A 146 -12.71 -27.46 -21.85
C ASP A 146 -11.48 -27.11 -22.70
N ALA A 147 -10.40 -27.84 -22.54
CA ALA A 147 -9.29 -27.76 -23.45
C ALA A 147 -9.57 -28.62 -24.69
N LYS A 148 -10.20 -28.04 -25.71
CA LYS A 148 -10.14 -28.51 -27.06
C LYS A 148 -9.17 -27.67 -27.86
#